data_1ffccc3e74fc1555ebbde15601d0c9cb
#
_entry.id   1ffccc3e74fc1555ebbde15601d0c9cb
#
_cell.length_a   1.000
_cell.length_b   1.000
_cell.length_c   1.000
_cell.angle_alpha   90.00
_cell.angle_beta   90.00
_cell.angle_gamma   90.00
#
_symmetry.space_group_name_H-M   'P 1'
#
loop_
_entity.id
_entity.type
_entity.pdbx_description
1 polymer ?
#
loop_
_entity_poly.entity_id
_entity_poly.type
_entity_poly.pdbx_seq_one_letter_code
_entity_poly.pdbx_strand_id
1 'polypeptide(L)'
;YLSEHNEDVILKLIKNNQLKFEEMFVAEPHVFICKDHPLAEKEMISMEDLRLYPYLVYEQGNNNSFYFSEEFISMLDFPKSIQVRDRATLFNLVIGLNGFTVSSGVIDQKLNGSSIIAKPLDVDKTMRIGIIKKKNIIFSRYASYYVEALRRHL
;
A
#
# COMPACT_ATOMS: atom_id res chain seq x y z
N TYR A 1 5.06 1.51 5.61
CA TYR A 1 5.00 2.96 5.38
C TYR A 1 4.65 3.70 6.67
N LEU A 2 4.92 5.01 6.69
CA LEU A 2 4.49 5.93 7.71
C LEU A 2 3.45 6.89 7.12
N SER A 3 2.42 7.17 7.87
CA SER A 3 1.38 8.17 7.59
C SER A 3 1.15 9.01 8.84
N GLU A 4 0.51 10.16 8.74
CA GLU A 4 0.14 10.99 9.89
C GLU A 4 -0.53 10.19 11.01
N HIS A 5 -1.19 9.11 10.66
CA HIS A 5 -2.00 8.28 11.54
C HIS A 5 -1.21 7.32 12.41
N ASN A 6 -0.08 6.80 11.91
CA ASN A 6 0.70 5.75 12.57
C ASN A 6 2.14 6.20 12.90
N GLU A 7 2.59 7.35 12.42
CA GLU A 7 3.97 7.78 12.49
C GLU A 7 4.51 7.79 13.93
N ASP A 8 3.79 8.43 14.86
CA ASP A 8 4.25 8.54 16.25
C ASP A 8 4.42 7.19 16.94
N VAL A 9 3.48 6.27 16.69
CA VAL A 9 3.52 4.93 17.30
C VAL A 9 4.64 4.09 16.68
N ILE A 10 4.73 4.09 15.35
CA ILE A 10 5.75 3.31 14.64
C ILE A 10 7.15 3.85 14.92
N LEU A 11 7.37 5.16 14.89
CA LEU A 11 8.68 5.75 15.18
C LEU A 11 9.11 5.49 16.64
N LYS A 12 8.17 5.49 17.59
CA LYS A 12 8.47 5.11 18.98
C LYS A 12 8.93 3.66 19.09
N LEU A 13 8.26 2.74 18.40
CA LEU A 13 8.67 1.33 18.35
C LEU A 13 10.02 1.14 17.68
N ILE A 14 10.26 1.80 16.56
CA ILE A 14 11.54 1.80 15.84
C ILE A 14 12.65 2.25 16.77
N LYS A 15 12.45 3.37 17.49
CA LYS A 15 13.42 3.92 18.46
C LYS A 15 13.70 2.95 19.62
N ASN A 16 12.65 2.38 20.22
CA ASN A 16 12.77 1.47 21.37
C ASN A 16 13.52 0.17 21.01
N ASN A 17 13.42 -0.27 19.76
CA ASN A 17 14.10 -1.46 19.26
C ASN A 17 15.45 -1.18 18.59
N GLN A 18 16.04 0.01 18.79
CA GLN A 18 17.31 0.42 18.19
C GLN A 18 17.34 0.31 16.65
N LEU A 19 16.18 0.53 16.05
CA LEU A 19 16.00 0.57 14.60
C LEU A 19 16.08 2.03 14.10
N LYS A 20 16.20 2.17 12.78
CA LYS A 20 16.14 3.44 12.06
C LYS A 20 15.24 3.26 10.85
N PHE A 21 14.31 4.17 10.66
CA PHE A 21 13.59 4.35 9.40
C PHE A 21 14.41 5.23 8.47
N GLU A 22 14.53 4.82 7.22
CA GLU A 22 15.16 5.58 6.15
C GLU A 22 14.16 5.72 5.02
N GLU A 23 13.67 6.93 4.82
CA GLU A 23 12.70 7.24 3.78
C GLU A 23 13.32 7.02 2.41
N MET A 24 12.56 6.41 1.51
CA MET A 24 12.91 6.22 0.11
C MET A 24 12.14 7.18 -0.79
N PHE A 25 10.83 7.31 -0.56
CA PHE A 25 9.98 8.23 -1.29
C PHE A 25 8.67 8.50 -0.54
N VAL A 26 7.99 9.56 -0.95
CA VAL A 26 6.64 9.89 -0.51
C VAL A 26 5.69 9.57 -1.66
N ALA A 27 4.63 8.85 -1.38
CA ALA A 27 3.60 8.47 -2.33
C ALA A 27 2.26 9.11 -1.98
N GLU A 28 1.52 9.51 -2.99
CA GLU A 28 0.09 9.79 -2.88
C GLU A 28 -0.69 8.47 -3.02
N PRO A 29 -1.79 8.30 -2.29
CA PRO A 29 -2.58 7.08 -2.38
C PRO A 29 -3.19 6.90 -3.77
N HIS A 30 -3.15 5.67 -4.26
CA HIS A 30 -3.76 5.27 -5.51
C HIS A 30 -4.67 4.08 -5.31
N VAL A 31 -5.75 4.05 -6.06
CA VAL A 31 -6.67 2.91 -6.13
C VAL A 31 -6.20 1.97 -7.22
N PHE A 32 -6.00 0.70 -6.88
CA PHE A 32 -5.71 -0.37 -7.84
C PHE A 32 -7.02 -1.05 -8.21
N ILE A 33 -7.36 -0.98 -9.48
CA ILE A 33 -8.56 -1.55 -10.08
C ILE A 33 -8.23 -2.30 -11.36
N CYS A 34 -9.15 -3.13 -11.84
CA CYS A 34 -9.04 -3.70 -13.16
C CYS A 34 -9.11 -2.60 -14.23
N LYS A 35 -8.37 -2.74 -15.32
CA LYS A 35 -8.42 -1.81 -16.46
C LYS A 35 -9.83 -1.65 -17.06
N ASP A 36 -10.67 -2.70 -16.95
CA ASP A 36 -12.05 -2.71 -17.45
C ASP A 36 -13.07 -2.33 -16.37
N HIS A 37 -12.61 -1.83 -15.22
CA HIS A 37 -13.46 -1.38 -14.11
C HIS A 37 -14.28 -0.16 -14.50
N PRO A 38 -15.55 -0.02 -14.03
CA PRO A 38 -16.39 1.15 -14.35
C PRO A 38 -15.77 2.51 -14.01
N LEU A 39 -14.84 2.55 -13.04
CA LEU A 39 -14.11 3.76 -12.66
C LEU A 39 -12.81 3.98 -13.45
N ALA A 40 -12.44 3.10 -14.37
CA ALA A 40 -11.16 3.16 -15.08
C ALA A 40 -10.99 4.43 -15.94
N GLU A 41 -12.10 4.98 -16.46
CA GLU A 41 -12.09 6.19 -17.27
C GLU A 41 -11.94 7.49 -16.44
N LYS A 42 -12.12 7.44 -15.12
CA LYS A 42 -11.93 8.60 -14.26
C LYS A 42 -10.46 8.97 -14.15
N GLU A 43 -10.14 10.24 -14.17
CA GLU A 43 -8.78 10.73 -13.92
C GLU A 43 -8.40 10.60 -12.44
N MET A 44 -9.36 10.84 -11.55
CA MET A 44 -9.22 10.76 -10.09
C MET A 44 -10.46 10.08 -9.50
N ILE A 45 -10.28 9.24 -8.50
CA ILE A 45 -11.34 8.47 -7.84
C ILE A 45 -11.59 9.04 -6.45
N SER A 46 -12.85 9.34 -6.13
CA SER A 46 -13.23 9.78 -4.78
C SER A 46 -13.58 8.60 -3.87
N MET A 47 -13.57 8.83 -2.55
CA MET A 47 -14.02 7.85 -1.56
C MET A 47 -15.48 7.42 -1.78
N GLU A 48 -16.33 8.34 -2.24
CA GLU A 48 -17.74 8.04 -2.52
C GLU A 48 -17.91 7.10 -3.71
N ASP A 49 -17.11 7.26 -4.76
CA ASP A 49 -17.11 6.36 -5.92
C ASP A 49 -16.84 4.91 -5.52
N LEU A 50 -15.99 4.70 -4.51
CA LEU A 50 -15.55 3.38 -4.07
C LEU A 50 -16.60 2.61 -3.27
N ARG A 51 -17.58 3.28 -2.67
CA ARG A 51 -18.57 2.64 -1.77
C ARG A 51 -19.41 1.54 -2.41
N LEU A 52 -19.55 1.55 -3.73
CA LEU A 52 -20.32 0.56 -4.47
C LEU A 52 -19.56 -0.75 -4.68
N TYR A 53 -18.24 -0.71 -4.55
CA TYR A 53 -17.33 -1.79 -4.92
C TYR A 53 -16.71 -2.47 -3.70
N PRO A 54 -16.34 -3.78 -3.80
CA PRO A 54 -15.70 -4.48 -2.70
C PRO A 54 -14.28 -3.96 -2.46
N TYR A 55 -13.97 -3.60 -1.21
CA TYR A 55 -12.62 -3.26 -0.76
C TYR A 55 -11.85 -4.53 -0.40
N LEU A 56 -10.73 -4.75 -1.04
CA LEU A 56 -9.86 -5.91 -0.86
C LEU A 56 -8.64 -5.52 -0.05
N VAL A 57 -8.45 -6.19 1.07
CA VAL A 57 -7.41 -5.86 2.06
C VAL A 57 -6.69 -7.10 2.52
N TYR A 58 -5.46 -6.92 3.03
CA TYR A 58 -4.72 -8.03 3.62
C TYR A 58 -5.20 -8.36 5.02
N GLU A 59 -5.28 -9.66 5.34
CA GLU A 59 -5.48 -10.13 6.71
C GLU A 59 -4.27 -9.74 7.57
N GLN A 60 -4.52 -9.04 8.67
CA GLN A 60 -3.46 -8.53 9.56
C GLN A 60 -3.01 -9.54 10.62
N GLY A 61 -3.54 -10.77 10.60
CA GLY A 61 -3.24 -11.80 11.60
C GLY A 61 -3.64 -11.40 13.02
N ASN A 62 -2.91 -11.90 14.01
CA ASN A 62 -3.21 -11.65 15.43
C ASN A 62 -2.80 -10.26 15.93
N ASN A 63 -2.13 -9.46 15.12
CA ASN A 63 -1.64 -8.13 15.45
C ASN A 63 -2.56 -7.03 14.89
N ASN A 64 -3.85 -7.19 15.05
CA ASN A 64 -4.91 -6.28 14.57
C ASN A 64 -4.91 -4.91 15.25
N SER A 65 -3.76 -4.33 15.48
CA SER A 65 -3.70 -2.93 15.90
C SER A 65 -3.89 -2.05 14.67
N PHE A 66 -4.83 -1.15 14.71
CA PHE A 66 -5.08 -0.11 13.71
C PHE A 66 -3.78 0.62 13.27
N TYR A 67 -2.83 0.79 14.19
CA TYR A 67 -1.53 1.42 13.90
C TYR A 67 -0.56 0.56 13.08
N PHE A 68 -0.79 -0.74 13.01
CA PHE A 68 0.02 -1.67 12.21
C PHE A 68 -0.67 -2.11 10.93
N SER A 69 -1.87 -1.58 10.68
CA SER A 69 -2.60 -1.88 9.46
C SER A 69 -1.77 -1.45 8.24
N GLU A 70 -1.64 -2.34 7.28
CA GLU A 70 -1.08 -2.01 5.97
C GLU A 70 -2.08 -1.22 5.12
N GLU A 71 -3.27 -1.00 5.65
CA GLU A 71 -4.37 -0.36 4.96
C GLU A 71 -4.33 1.13 5.19
N PHE A 72 -4.36 1.87 4.10
CA PHE A 72 -4.39 3.32 4.10
C PHE A 72 -5.78 3.86 4.50
N ILE A 73 -6.82 3.10 4.22
CA ILE A 73 -8.21 3.43 4.48
C ILE A 73 -8.79 2.38 5.42
N SER A 74 -9.57 2.82 6.41
CA SER A 74 -10.23 1.90 7.32
C SER A 74 -11.24 1.02 6.60
N MET A 75 -11.20 -0.29 6.87
CA MET A 75 -12.25 -1.22 6.41
C MET A 75 -13.65 -0.83 6.87
N LEU A 76 -13.74 -0.13 8.02
CA LEU A 76 -15.03 0.31 8.59
C LEU A 76 -15.75 1.33 7.70
N ASP A 77 -15.01 1.99 6.81
CA ASP A 77 -15.59 2.95 5.87
C ASP A 77 -16.30 2.27 4.67
N PHE A 78 -16.09 0.94 4.50
CA PHE A 78 -16.62 0.19 3.38
C PHE A 78 -17.51 -0.98 3.84
N PRO A 79 -18.80 -0.97 3.45
CA PRO A 79 -19.75 -2.02 3.84
C PRO A 79 -19.44 -3.37 3.19
N LYS A 80 -18.69 -3.37 2.09
CA LYS A 80 -18.25 -4.57 1.38
C LYS A 80 -16.73 -4.65 1.44
N SER A 81 -16.18 -5.42 2.37
CA SER A 81 -14.75 -5.67 2.46
C SER A 81 -14.44 -7.17 2.47
N ILE A 82 -13.35 -7.55 1.82
CA ILE A 82 -12.89 -8.94 1.72
C ILE A 82 -11.43 -8.98 2.15
N GLN A 83 -11.14 -9.80 3.17
CA GLN A 83 -9.78 -10.03 3.63
C GLN A 83 -9.13 -11.18 2.87
N VAL A 84 -7.90 -10.99 2.44
CA VAL A 84 -7.09 -11.98 1.73
C VAL A 84 -5.71 -12.12 2.36
N ARG A 85 -5.02 -13.23 2.08
CA ARG A 85 -3.71 -13.53 2.68
C ARG A 85 -2.54 -13.32 1.73
N ASP A 86 -2.82 -13.23 0.44
CA ASP A 86 -1.77 -13.12 -0.56
C ASP A 86 -2.16 -12.21 -1.73
N ARG A 87 -1.13 -11.72 -2.41
CA ARG A 87 -1.28 -10.77 -3.52
C ARG A 87 -1.97 -11.35 -4.74
N ALA A 88 -1.74 -12.62 -5.05
CA ALA A 88 -2.34 -13.25 -6.23
C ALA A 88 -3.86 -13.37 -6.08
N THR A 89 -4.31 -13.81 -4.90
CA THR A 89 -5.73 -13.84 -4.55
C THR A 89 -6.33 -12.45 -4.59
N LEU A 90 -5.64 -11.45 -4.01
CA LEU A 90 -6.11 -10.06 -4.02
C LEU A 90 -6.36 -9.57 -5.45
N PHE A 91 -5.37 -9.71 -6.34
CA PHE A 91 -5.51 -9.23 -7.71
C PHE A 91 -6.55 -10.00 -8.53
N ASN A 92 -6.67 -11.32 -8.32
CA ASN A 92 -7.71 -12.12 -8.94
C ASN A 92 -9.12 -11.64 -8.54
N LEU A 93 -9.32 -11.30 -7.27
CA LEU A 93 -10.59 -10.79 -6.78
C LEU A 93 -10.84 -9.33 -7.20
N VAL A 94 -9.80 -8.48 -7.27
CA VAL A 94 -9.92 -7.14 -7.87
C VAL A 94 -10.48 -7.23 -9.28
N ILE A 95 -9.98 -8.17 -10.09
CA ILE A 95 -10.45 -8.38 -11.46
C ILE A 95 -11.84 -9.03 -11.46
N GLY A 96 -12.01 -10.14 -10.72
CA GLY A 96 -13.21 -10.98 -10.81
C GLY A 96 -14.47 -10.36 -10.19
N LEU A 97 -14.32 -9.45 -9.24
CA LEU A 97 -15.44 -8.83 -8.51
C LEU A 97 -15.61 -7.34 -8.80
N ASN A 98 -14.86 -6.77 -9.74
CA ASN A 98 -14.74 -5.31 -9.87
C ASN A 98 -14.43 -4.66 -8.51
N GLY A 99 -13.52 -5.26 -7.77
CA GLY A 99 -13.10 -4.74 -6.48
C GLY A 99 -11.95 -3.76 -6.62
N PHE A 100 -11.52 -3.22 -5.49
CA PHE A 100 -10.38 -2.32 -5.44
C PHE A 100 -9.50 -2.57 -4.20
N THR A 101 -8.27 -2.11 -4.28
CA THR A 101 -7.38 -1.96 -3.12
C THR A 101 -6.66 -0.62 -3.20
N VAL A 102 -6.12 -0.13 -2.09
CA VAL A 102 -5.39 1.15 -2.06
C VAL A 102 -3.92 0.92 -1.74
N SER A 103 -3.04 1.55 -2.50
CA SER A 103 -1.59 1.43 -2.36
C SER A 103 -0.88 2.70 -2.84
N SER A 104 0.44 2.63 -2.95
CA SER A 104 1.33 3.74 -3.31
C SER A 104 1.27 4.19 -4.78
N GLY A 105 0.51 3.52 -5.63
CA GLY A 105 0.51 3.78 -7.07
C GLY A 105 1.65 3.11 -7.85
N VAL A 106 2.66 2.59 -7.17
CA VAL A 106 3.78 1.90 -7.82
C VAL A 106 3.38 0.48 -8.19
N ILE A 107 3.26 0.22 -9.49
CA ILE A 107 2.95 -1.10 -10.04
C ILE A 107 3.83 -1.37 -11.28
N ASP A 108 4.58 -2.46 -11.25
CA ASP A 108 5.36 -2.91 -12.40
C ASP A 108 4.50 -3.81 -13.30
N GLN A 109 4.20 -3.35 -14.49
CA GLN A 109 3.39 -4.09 -15.48
C GLN A 109 4.06 -5.37 -15.97
N LYS A 110 5.39 -5.43 -15.98
CA LYS A 110 6.12 -6.64 -16.39
C LYS A 110 5.92 -7.80 -15.40
N LEU A 111 5.77 -7.46 -14.10
CA LEU A 111 5.56 -8.43 -13.03
C LEU A 111 4.06 -8.72 -12.78
N ASN A 112 3.19 -7.75 -12.99
CA ASN A 112 1.78 -7.84 -12.61
C ASN A 112 0.81 -7.93 -13.81
N GLY A 113 1.34 -7.85 -15.05
CA GLY A 113 0.51 -7.74 -16.25
C GLY A 113 -0.16 -6.37 -16.39
N SER A 114 -0.90 -6.20 -17.46
CA SER A 114 -1.59 -4.94 -17.80
C SER A 114 -3.05 -4.90 -17.33
N SER A 115 -3.52 -5.91 -16.60
CA SER A 115 -4.92 -6.00 -16.18
C SER A 115 -5.26 -5.11 -14.99
N ILE A 116 -4.28 -4.72 -14.19
CA ILE A 116 -4.46 -3.81 -13.05
C ILE A 116 -3.86 -2.46 -13.38
N ILE A 117 -4.61 -1.42 -13.11
CA ILE A 117 -4.19 -0.03 -13.26
C ILE A 117 -4.25 0.70 -11.91
N ALA A 118 -3.43 1.72 -11.76
CA ALA A 118 -3.43 2.62 -10.60
C ALA A 118 -4.10 3.94 -11.00
N LYS A 119 -5.05 4.40 -10.20
CA LYS A 119 -5.73 5.70 -10.36
C LYS A 119 -5.54 6.53 -9.10
N PRO A 120 -5.24 7.82 -9.20
CA PRO A 120 -5.14 8.70 -8.03
C PRO A 120 -6.41 8.65 -7.18
N LEU A 121 -6.25 8.58 -5.87
CA LEU A 121 -7.34 8.69 -4.91
C LEU A 121 -7.43 10.14 -4.40
N ASP A 122 -8.62 10.71 -4.46
CA ASP A 122 -8.89 12.07 -4.00
C ASP A 122 -8.93 12.14 -2.46
N VAL A 123 -7.76 12.22 -1.86
CA VAL A 123 -7.58 12.39 -0.41
C VAL A 123 -6.33 13.24 -0.14
N ASP A 124 -6.44 14.15 0.81
CA ASP A 124 -5.31 14.97 1.27
C ASP A 124 -4.47 14.20 2.30
N LYS A 125 -3.81 13.14 1.83
CA LYS A 125 -2.96 12.28 2.67
C LYS A 125 -1.78 11.76 1.86
N THR A 126 -0.67 11.51 2.53
CA THR A 126 0.53 10.93 1.92
C THR A 126 1.03 9.71 2.69
N MET A 127 1.80 8.89 1.99
CA MET A 127 2.49 7.72 2.56
C MET A 127 4.00 7.92 2.42
N ARG A 128 4.73 7.95 3.52
CA ARG A 128 6.19 7.93 3.53
C ARG A 128 6.66 6.49 3.50
N ILE A 129 7.21 6.05 2.39
CA ILE A 129 7.66 4.68 2.17
C ILE A 129 9.17 4.62 2.35
N GLY A 130 9.62 3.60 3.08
CA GLY A 130 11.04 3.47 3.38
C GLY A 130 11.42 2.10 3.89
N ILE A 131 12.68 1.98 4.28
CA ILE A 131 13.26 0.78 4.87
C ILE A 131 13.47 0.96 6.37
N ILE A 132 13.31 -0.13 7.11
CA ILE A 132 13.65 -0.19 8.53
C ILE A 132 14.92 -1.04 8.67
N LYS A 133 15.93 -0.50 9.36
CA LYS A 133 17.18 -1.19 9.59
C LYS A 133 17.70 -0.97 11.02
N LYS A 134 18.57 -1.85 11.51
CA LYS A 134 19.30 -1.60 12.77
C LYS A 134 20.16 -0.34 12.64
N LYS A 135 20.24 0.47 13.69
CA LYS A 135 20.98 1.76 13.66
C LYS A 135 22.44 1.62 13.20
N ASN A 136 23.12 0.59 13.66
CA ASN A 136 24.55 0.40 13.45
C ASN A 136 24.87 -0.70 12.43
N ILE A 137 23.91 -1.09 11.59
CA ILE A 137 24.15 -2.13 10.59
C ILE A 137 24.95 -1.57 9.41
N ILE A 138 25.99 -2.29 9.05
CA ILE A 138 26.67 -2.12 7.77
C ILE A 138 26.01 -3.09 6.80
N PHE A 139 25.45 -2.57 5.72
CA PHE A 139 24.84 -3.41 4.70
C PHE A 139 25.88 -4.31 4.03
N SER A 140 25.52 -5.55 3.81
CA SER A 140 26.27 -6.39 2.90
C SER A 140 26.22 -5.83 1.48
N ARG A 141 27.16 -6.23 0.62
CA ARG A 141 27.17 -5.85 -0.80
C ARG A 141 25.80 -6.11 -1.47
N TYR A 142 25.19 -7.26 -1.19
CA TYR A 142 23.88 -7.62 -1.76
C TYR A 142 22.75 -6.74 -1.23
N ALA A 143 22.73 -6.45 0.07
CA ALA A 143 21.73 -5.54 0.65
C ALA A 143 21.84 -4.13 0.06
N SER A 144 23.08 -3.63 -0.15
CA SER A 144 23.31 -2.33 -0.78
C SER A 144 22.80 -2.32 -2.22
N TYR A 145 23.11 -3.35 -3.01
CA TYR A 145 22.62 -3.47 -4.39
C TYR A 145 21.09 -3.56 -4.46
N TYR A 146 20.47 -4.30 -3.53
CA TYR A 146 19.01 -4.39 -3.47
C TYR A 146 18.35 -3.03 -3.21
N VAL A 147 18.83 -2.31 -2.20
CA VAL A 147 18.30 -0.97 -1.87
C VAL A 147 18.52 0.01 -3.03
N GLU A 148 19.66 -0.06 -3.68
CA GLU A 148 19.96 0.77 -4.85
C GLU A 148 19.06 0.42 -6.04
N ALA A 149 18.81 -0.87 -6.27
CA ALA A 149 17.86 -1.32 -7.29
C ALA A 149 16.45 -0.82 -7.01
N LEU A 150 15.97 -0.93 -5.76
CA LEU A 150 14.67 -0.36 -5.37
C LEU A 150 14.59 1.13 -5.71
N ARG A 151 15.61 1.92 -5.38
CA ARG A 151 15.63 3.37 -5.65
C ARG A 151 15.60 3.72 -7.14
N ARG A 152 16.04 2.83 -8.02
CA ARG A 152 16.01 3.04 -9.47
C ARG A 152 14.64 2.76 -10.09
N HIS A 153 13.77 2.07 -9.37
CA HIS A 153 12.42 1.70 -9.83
C HIS A 153 11.32 2.58 -9.22
N LEU A 154 11.72 3.61 -8.50
CA LEU A 154 10.84 4.65 -7.95
C LEU A 154 10.91 5.91 -8.79
#